data_ad68b4489e969de919234adc8571b1cd
#
_entry.id   ad68b4489e969de919234adc8571b1cd
#
_cell.length_a   1.000
_cell.length_b   1.000
_cell.length_c   1.000
_cell.angle_alpha   90.00
_cell.angle_beta   90.00
_cell.angle_gamma   90.00
#
_symmetry.space_group_name_H-M   'P 1'
#
loop_
_entity.id
_entity.type
_entity.pdbx_description
1 polymer ?
#
loop_
_entity_poly.entity_id
_entity_poly.type
_entity_poly.pdbx_seq_one_letter_code
_entity_poly.pdbx_strand_id
1 'polypeptide(L)'
;MLPFPYGNCGMAEQIVRTPDRIDAAPRYSETDAIRLNHMFRGRDTVEMLEILLKENMLGDVAIVSSFGAESAILLHLIASIDPTVPVLFLDTGKHFPETITYKEELRQQLGLQDLRDLKPDADLLQQKDGNGLRWSYDPDGCCEIRKVLPLKQALAGFDAQFTGRKAFQSSTRSALPRFEVEDGRLKVNPLADWSKERLDAYMVENNLPAHPLVELGYPSIGCSPCTSKVAPGEDPRSGRWKGWD
;
A
#
# COMPACT_ATOMS: atom_id res chain seq x y z
N MET A 1 -14.14 25.87 -65.14
CA MET A 1 -13.72 26.07 -63.73
C MET A 1 -14.67 25.30 -62.87
N LEU A 2 -14.27 24.13 -62.40
CA LEU A 2 -15.03 23.26 -61.50
C LEU A 2 -14.31 23.29 -60.14
N PRO A 3 -14.95 23.44 -58.99
CA PRO A 3 -14.32 23.43 -57.70
C PRO A 3 -14.08 21.96 -57.22
N PHE A 4 -12.89 21.73 -56.64
CA PHE A 4 -12.52 20.49 -55.96
C PHE A 4 -13.24 20.39 -54.60
N PRO A 5 -13.74 19.21 -54.22
CA PRO A 5 -14.24 19.00 -52.87
C PRO A 5 -13.12 18.74 -51.91
N TYR A 6 -13.08 19.51 -50.78
CA TYR A 6 -12.19 19.27 -49.65
C TYR A 6 -12.57 17.96 -48.98
N GLY A 7 -11.63 17.02 -48.97
CA GLY A 7 -11.71 15.78 -48.26
C GLY A 7 -11.68 16.02 -46.72
N ASN A 8 -12.61 15.40 -46.05
CA ASN A 8 -12.68 15.32 -44.59
C ASN A 8 -11.45 14.56 -44.07
N CYS A 9 -10.60 15.25 -43.33
CA CYS A 9 -9.50 14.63 -42.57
C CYS A 9 -10.12 13.93 -41.36
N GLY A 10 -10.33 12.61 -41.48
CA GLY A 10 -10.76 11.79 -40.37
C GLY A 10 -9.77 11.87 -39.21
N MET A 11 -10.25 12.26 -38.05
CA MET A 11 -9.48 12.16 -36.82
C MET A 11 -9.17 10.66 -36.60
N ALA A 12 -7.89 10.33 -36.68
CA ALA A 12 -7.41 9.01 -36.30
C ALA A 12 -7.66 8.86 -34.79
N GLU A 13 -8.57 7.97 -34.42
CA GLU A 13 -8.70 7.49 -33.05
C GLU A 13 -7.33 6.96 -32.62
N GLN A 14 -6.72 7.61 -31.65
CA GLN A 14 -5.57 7.07 -30.96
C GLN A 14 -6.03 5.83 -30.20
N ILE A 15 -5.76 4.66 -30.77
CA ILE A 15 -5.87 3.39 -30.07
C ILE A 15 -4.82 3.43 -28.96
N VAL A 16 -5.24 3.75 -27.75
CA VAL A 16 -4.43 3.54 -26.55
C VAL A 16 -4.30 2.02 -26.40
N ARG A 17 -3.17 1.49 -26.86
CA ARG A 17 -2.80 0.10 -26.59
C ARG A 17 -2.47 0.02 -25.12
N THR A 18 -3.40 -0.46 -24.31
CA THR A 18 -3.07 -1.04 -23.01
C THR A 18 -2.14 -2.22 -23.29
N PRO A 19 -0.93 -2.27 -22.72
CA PRO A 19 -0.09 -3.44 -22.92
C PRO A 19 -0.81 -4.65 -22.34
N ASP A 20 -1.03 -5.68 -23.16
CA ASP A 20 -1.49 -7.00 -22.75
C ASP A 20 -0.38 -7.62 -21.86
N ARG A 21 -0.42 -7.34 -20.56
CA ARG A 21 0.48 -7.91 -19.54
C ARG A 21 -0.04 -9.23 -18.96
N ILE A 22 -1.07 -9.81 -19.56
CA ILE A 22 -1.76 -10.99 -18.99
C ILE A 22 -0.88 -12.24 -18.99
N ASP A 23 0.14 -12.30 -19.84
CA ASP A 23 1.03 -13.47 -19.98
C ASP A 23 2.54 -13.15 -19.81
N ALA A 24 2.89 -12.04 -19.19
CA ALA A 24 4.30 -11.78 -18.88
C ALA A 24 4.77 -12.75 -17.78
N ALA A 25 5.87 -13.46 -18.03
CA ALA A 25 6.53 -14.28 -17.02
C ALA A 25 6.77 -13.43 -15.75
N PRO A 26 6.67 -14.03 -14.55
CA PRO A 26 6.91 -13.30 -13.31
C PRO A 26 8.30 -12.67 -13.36
N ARG A 27 8.38 -11.36 -13.10
CA ARG A 27 9.65 -10.61 -13.18
C ARG A 27 10.64 -11.02 -12.11
N TYR A 28 10.13 -11.47 -10.95
CA TYR A 28 10.91 -11.87 -9.80
C TYR A 28 10.60 -13.30 -9.37
N SER A 29 11.66 -14.02 -9.00
CA SER A 29 11.62 -15.36 -8.42
C SER A 29 12.02 -15.33 -6.94
N GLU A 30 11.78 -16.41 -6.21
CA GLU A 30 12.28 -16.58 -4.84
C GLU A 30 13.82 -16.45 -4.78
N THR A 31 14.54 -16.88 -5.82
CA THR A 31 15.99 -16.72 -5.91
C THR A 31 16.39 -15.25 -5.93
N ASP A 32 15.62 -14.40 -6.59
CA ASP A 32 15.88 -12.95 -6.60
C ASP A 32 15.66 -12.33 -5.23
N ALA A 33 14.60 -12.72 -4.51
CA ALA A 33 14.38 -12.27 -3.14
C ALA A 33 15.51 -12.71 -2.20
N ILE A 34 15.99 -13.95 -2.30
CA ILE A 34 17.13 -14.46 -1.54
C ILE A 34 18.39 -13.65 -1.84
N ARG A 35 18.67 -13.38 -3.12
CA ARG A 35 19.81 -12.57 -3.55
C ARG A 35 19.75 -11.15 -3.00
N LEU A 36 18.59 -10.49 -3.06
CA LEU A 36 18.40 -9.14 -2.53
C LEU A 36 18.52 -9.11 -1.01
N ASN A 37 17.94 -10.08 -0.28
CA ASN A 37 18.12 -10.20 1.17
C ASN A 37 19.58 -10.37 1.55
N HIS A 38 20.36 -11.10 0.77
CA HIS A 38 21.80 -11.25 1.00
C HIS A 38 22.57 -9.95 0.69
N MET A 39 22.26 -9.30 -0.44
CA MET A 39 22.91 -8.06 -0.89
C MET A 39 22.73 -6.92 0.13
N PHE A 40 21.53 -6.79 0.69
CA PHE A 40 21.19 -5.72 1.62
C PHE A 40 21.25 -6.14 3.10
N ARG A 41 21.87 -7.28 3.40
CA ARG A 41 22.04 -7.73 4.78
C ARG A 41 22.86 -6.74 5.59
N GLY A 42 22.29 -6.24 6.70
CA GLY A 42 22.96 -5.31 7.62
C GLY A 42 23.08 -3.87 7.09
N ARG A 43 22.58 -3.57 5.89
CA ARG A 43 22.54 -2.18 5.41
C ARG A 43 21.46 -1.40 6.13
N ASP A 44 21.74 -0.11 6.33
CA ASP A 44 20.72 0.82 6.82
C ASP A 44 19.54 0.92 5.84
N THR A 45 18.35 1.21 6.37
CA THR A 45 17.12 1.26 5.59
C THR A 45 17.13 2.42 4.59
N VAL A 46 17.65 3.58 4.95
CA VAL A 46 17.69 4.74 4.05
C VAL A 46 18.66 4.46 2.91
N GLU A 47 19.86 3.96 3.20
CA GLU A 47 20.84 3.58 2.18
C GLU A 47 20.28 2.53 1.20
N MET A 48 19.58 1.52 1.74
CA MET A 48 18.92 0.51 0.90
C MET A 48 17.88 1.13 -0.04
N LEU A 49 17.00 1.99 0.49
CA LEU A 49 15.96 2.65 -0.30
C LEU A 49 16.55 3.59 -1.36
N GLU A 50 17.62 4.33 -1.02
CA GLU A 50 18.31 5.18 -1.99
C GLU A 50 18.85 4.38 -3.17
N ILE A 51 19.53 3.26 -2.93
CA ILE A 51 20.03 2.39 -3.99
C ILE A 51 18.86 1.84 -4.83
N LEU A 52 17.83 1.30 -4.18
CA LEU A 52 16.69 0.71 -4.89
C LEU A 52 15.97 1.68 -5.81
N LEU A 53 15.77 2.93 -5.35
CA LEU A 53 14.99 3.94 -6.07
C LEU A 53 15.86 4.72 -7.07
N LYS A 54 17.03 5.24 -6.66
CA LYS A 54 17.88 6.06 -7.55
C LYS A 54 18.49 5.27 -8.70
N GLU A 55 18.80 3.98 -8.48
CA GLU A 55 19.34 3.11 -9.53
C GLU A 55 18.25 2.36 -10.29
N ASN A 56 16.97 2.62 -9.98
CA ASN A 56 15.82 1.93 -10.56
C ASN A 56 15.96 0.40 -10.61
N MET A 57 16.50 -0.18 -9.53
CA MET A 57 16.82 -1.62 -9.47
C MET A 57 15.59 -2.53 -9.55
N LEU A 58 14.43 -2.02 -9.15
CA LEU A 58 13.21 -2.82 -9.02
C LEU A 58 12.23 -2.61 -10.20
N GLY A 59 12.50 -1.67 -11.10
CA GLY A 59 11.60 -1.26 -12.17
C GLY A 59 10.43 -0.43 -11.66
N ASP A 60 9.22 -0.69 -12.17
CA ASP A 60 8.03 0.05 -11.75
C ASP A 60 7.60 -0.35 -10.35
N VAL A 61 7.63 0.60 -9.42
CA VAL A 61 7.34 0.36 -8.00
C VAL A 61 6.16 1.18 -7.50
N ALA A 62 5.47 0.69 -6.47
CA ALA A 62 4.45 1.45 -5.75
C ALA A 62 4.54 1.21 -4.24
N ILE A 63 4.05 2.16 -3.45
CA ILE A 63 3.84 1.99 -2.01
C ILE A 63 2.40 1.55 -1.78
N VAL A 64 2.19 0.47 -1.03
CA VAL A 64 0.84 0.11 -0.55
C VAL A 64 0.70 0.59 0.89
N SER A 65 -0.18 1.58 1.11
CA SER A 65 -0.39 2.19 2.42
C SER A 65 -1.85 2.15 2.84
N SER A 66 -2.08 1.82 4.11
CA SER A 66 -3.40 1.93 4.76
C SER A 66 -3.58 3.25 5.52
N PHE A 67 -2.58 4.12 5.53
CA PHE A 67 -2.54 5.34 6.36
C PHE A 67 -2.92 5.06 7.82
N GLY A 68 -2.49 3.92 8.36
CA GLY A 68 -2.65 3.56 9.77
C GLY A 68 -1.59 4.20 10.66
N ALA A 69 -1.53 3.76 11.93
CA ALA A 69 -0.77 4.39 13.02
C ALA A 69 0.70 4.75 12.70
N GLU A 70 1.39 3.92 11.93
CA GLU A 70 2.83 4.08 11.66
C GLU A 70 3.13 4.25 10.15
N SER A 71 2.10 4.55 9.35
CA SER A 71 2.25 4.67 7.89
C SER A 71 3.12 5.85 7.47
N ALA A 72 3.15 6.92 8.26
CA ALA A 72 3.94 8.12 7.99
C ALA A 72 5.43 7.80 7.79
N ILE A 73 5.98 6.83 8.51
CA ILE A 73 7.40 6.50 8.48
C ILE A 73 7.84 6.01 7.09
N LEU A 74 7.16 4.99 6.55
CA LEU A 74 7.51 4.48 5.23
C LEU A 74 7.27 5.52 4.14
N LEU A 75 6.15 6.25 4.22
CA LEU A 75 5.83 7.31 3.27
C LEU A 75 6.89 8.42 3.29
N HIS A 76 7.33 8.86 4.47
CA HIS A 76 8.38 9.87 4.62
C HIS A 76 9.73 9.38 4.08
N LEU A 77 10.15 8.16 4.43
CA LEU A 77 11.40 7.57 3.96
C LEU A 77 11.48 7.55 2.43
N ILE A 78 10.40 7.12 1.76
CA ILE A 78 10.38 7.04 0.30
C ILE A 78 10.23 8.44 -0.32
N ALA A 79 9.30 9.27 0.18
CA ALA A 79 9.08 10.62 -0.36
C ALA A 79 10.30 11.54 -0.21
N SER A 80 11.13 11.33 0.82
CA SER A 80 12.39 12.07 0.98
C SER A 80 13.43 11.75 -0.11
N ILE A 81 13.29 10.60 -0.78
CA ILE A 81 14.17 10.17 -1.88
C ILE A 81 13.51 10.49 -3.22
N ASP A 82 12.25 10.08 -3.38
CA ASP A 82 11.46 10.29 -4.59
C ASP A 82 9.96 10.46 -4.25
N PRO A 83 9.43 11.68 -4.20
CA PRO A 83 8.02 11.95 -3.90
C PRO A 83 7.08 11.58 -5.05
N THR A 84 7.60 11.16 -6.21
CA THR A 84 6.79 10.76 -7.37
C THR A 84 6.39 9.28 -7.35
N VAL A 85 6.97 8.48 -6.43
CA VAL A 85 6.61 7.07 -6.28
C VAL A 85 5.12 6.93 -5.96
N PRO A 86 4.34 6.18 -6.78
CA PRO A 86 2.91 6.03 -6.58
C PRO A 86 2.57 5.44 -5.21
N VAL A 87 1.62 6.06 -4.50
CA VAL A 87 1.06 5.57 -3.25
C VAL A 87 -0.34 5.03 -3.50
N LEU A 88 -0.53 3.75 -3.28
CA LEU A 88 -1.79 3.04 -3.47
C LEU A 88 -2.53 2.95 -2.12
N PHE A 89 -3.65 3.64 -2.01
CA PHE A 89 -4.55 3.59 -0.86
C PHE A 89 -5.81 2.80 -1.19
N LEU A 90 -6.08 1.76 -0.42
CA LEU A 90 -7.30 0.95 -0.58
C LEU A 90 -8.48 1.66 0.07
N ASP A 91 -9.20 2.48 -0.70
CA ASP A 91 -10.44 3.12 -0.22
C ASP A 91 -11.58 2.11 -0.18
N THR A 92 -11.71 1.46 0.95
CA THR A 92 -12.73 0.43 1.18
C THR A 92 -14.15 0.99 1.34
N GLY A 93 -14.30 2.32 1.47
CA GLY A 93 -15.55 2.98 1.85
C GLY A 93 -15.97 2.71 3.30
N LYS A 94 -15.07 2.15 4.13
CA LYS A 94 -15.33 1.78 5.54
C LYS A 94 -14.22 2.26 6.49
N HIS A 95 -13.44 3.25 6.07
CA HIS A 95 -12.44 3.86 6.93
C HIS A 95 -13.06 4.75 7.99
N PHE A 96 -12.32 5.00 9.06
CA PHE A 96 -12.61 6.09 9.97
C PHE A 96 -12.45 7.43 9.24
N PRO A 97 -13.29 8.44 9.53
CA PRO A 97 -13.11 9.80 8.99
C PRO A 97 -11.71 10.35 9.28
N GLU A 98 -11.17 10.06 10.48
CA GLU A 98 -9.84 10.45 10.92
C GLU A 98 -8.74 9.90 10.01
N THR A 99 -8.90 8.67 9.50
CA THR A 99 -7.94 8.08 8.55
C THR A 99 -7.96 8.82 7.21
N ILE A 100 -9.14 9.23 6.74
CA ILE A 100 -9.26 9.98 5.48
C ILE A 100 -8.64 11.37 5.62
N THR A 101 -8.89 12.06 6.73
CA THR A 101 -8.26 13.37 7.03
C THR A 101 -6.76 13.23 7.14
N TYR A 102 -6.27 12.28 7.93
CA TYR A 102 -4.84 12.00 8.11
C TYR A 102 -4.12 11.66 6.80
N LYS A 103 -4.77 10.94 5.89
CA LYS A 103 -4.24 10.66 4.55
C LYS A 103 -3.95 11.96 3.79
N GLU A 104 -4.88 12.91 3.80
CA GLU A 104 -4.70 14.19 3.11
C GLU A 104 -3.65 15.08 3.79
N GLU A 105 -3.58 15.07 5.12
CA GLU A 105 -2.54 15.77 5.87
C GLU A 105 -1.16 15.24 5.51
N LEU A 106 -0.95 13.92 5.52
CA LEU A 106 0.31 13.30 5.12
C LEU A 106 0.64 13.56 3.66
N ARG A 107 -0.34 13.51 2.75
CA ARG A 107 -0.12 13.83 1.33
C ARG A 107 0.48 15.21 1.17
N GLN A 108 -0.07 16.20 1.86
CA GLN A 108 0.40 17.59 1.80
C GLN A 108 1.75 17.76 2.49
N GLN A 109 1.90 17.26 3.71
CA GLN A 109 3.12 17.44 4.51
C GLN A 109 4.34 16.76 3.87
N LEU A 110 4.16 15.55 3.29
CA LEU A 110 5.23 14.79 2.67
C LEU A 110 5.41 15.10 1.18
N GLY A 111 4.55 15.93 0.59
CA GLY A 111 4.63 16.29 -0.82
C GLY A 111 4.38 15.13 -1.77
N LEU A 112 3.53 14.14 -1.39
CA LEU A 112 3.23 12.98 -2.22
C LEU A 112 2.54 13.42 -3.52
N GLN A 113 3.17 13.16 -4.67
CA GLN A 113 2.71 13.66 -5.96
C GLN A 113 1.72 12.72 -6.66
N ASP A 114 1.81 11.42 -6.41
CA ASP A 114 0.94 10.40 -7.02
C ASP A 114 0.27 9.54 -5.93
N LEU A 115 -0.84 10.03 -5.39
CA LEU A 115 -1.67 9.27 -4.45
C LEU A 115 -2.92 8.77 -5.17
N ARG A 116 -3.10 7.46 -5.22
CA ARG A 116 -4.19 6.79 -5.92
C ARG A 116 -5.14 6.10 -4.95
N ASP A 117 -6.40 6.54 -4.94
CA ASP A 117 -7.48 5.90 -4.18
C ASP A 117 -8.05 4.71 -4.99
N LEU A 118 -7.73 3.50 -4.54
CA LEU A 118 -8.22 2.26 -5.13
C LEU A 118 -9.58 1.90 -4.54
N LYS A 119 -10.63 2.09 -5.32
CA LYS A 119 -11.99 1.77 -4.92
C LYS A 119 -12.39 0.37 -5.42
N PRO A 120 -13.23 -0.35 -4.67
CA PRO A 120 -13.83 -1.58 -5.16
C PRO A 120 -14.75 -1.31 -6.36
N ASP A 121 -14.87 -2.30 -7.22
CA ASP A 121 -15.80 -2.25 -8.35
C ASP A 121 -17.23 -2.05 -7.88
N ALA A 122 -17.93 -1.06 -8.46
CA ALA A 122 -19.26 -0.65 -8.02
C ALA A 122 -20.34 -1.72 -8.28
N ASP A 123 -20.25 -2.42 -9.41
CA ASP A 123 -21.22 -3.46 -9.78
C ASP A 123 -21.01 -4.69 -8.89
N LEU A 124 -19.77 -5.04 -8.62
CA LEU A 124 -19.44 -6.13 -7.69
C LEU A 124 -19.91 -5.81 -6.26
N LEU A 125 -19.73 -4.56 -5.80
CA LEU A 125 -20.26 -4.11 -4.51
C LEU A 125 -21.76 -4.24 -4.45
N GLN A 126 -22.47 -3.76 -5.47
CA GLN A 126 -23.95 -3.85 -5.52
C GLN A 126 -24.42 -5.31 -5.48
N GLN A 127 -23.73 -6.21 -6.18
CA GLN A 127 -24.09 -7.63 -6.24
C GLN A 127 -23.77 -8.39 -4.95
N LYS A 128 -22.61 -8.10 -4.32
CA LYS A 128 -22.07 -8.93 -3.23
C LYS A 128 -22.19 -8.30 -1.85
N ASP A 129 -22.38 -6.99 -1.75
CA ASP A 129 -22.45 -6.22 -0.50
C ASP A 129 -23.36 -4.99 -0.65
N GLY A 130 -24.49 -5.13 -1.37
CA GLY A 130 -25.40 -4.03 -1.70
C GLY A 130 -26.00 -3.29 -0.47
N ASN A 131 -26.11 -3.95 0.68
CA ASN A 131 -26.50 -3.32 1.94
C ASN A 131 -25.29 -2.80 2.76
N GLY A 132 -24.07 -3.05 2.32
CA GLY A 132 -22.85 -2.61 2.99
C GLY A 132 -22.53 -3.34 4.30
N LEU A 133 -23.22 -4.44 4.63
CA LEU A 133 -23.10 -5.15 5.91
C LEU A 133 -22.33 -6.48 5.82
N ARG A 134 -21.76 -6.82 4.66
CA ARG A 134 -21.02 -8.08 4.47
C ARG A 134 -19.91 -8.29 5.50
N TRP A 135 -19.26 -7.23 5.95
CA TRP A 135 -18.25 -7.28 7.01
C TRP A 135 -18.74 -7.97 8.30
N SER A 136 -20.04 -7.94 8.58
CA SER A 136 -20.63 -8.45 9.84
C SER A 136 -20.98 -9.95 9.80
N TYR A 137 -20.92 -10.61 8.65
CA TYR A 137 -21.21 -12.05 8.52
C TYR A 137 -20.23 -12.80 7.61
N ASP A 138 -19.47 -12.10 6.77
CA ASP A 138 -18.43 -12.63 5.88
C ASP A 138 -17.31 -11.59 5.73
N PRO A 139 -16.46 -11.43 6.75
CA PRO A 139 -15.38 -10.45 6.74
C PRO A 139 -14.33 -10.75 5.67
N ASP A 140 -14.06 -12.01 5.37
CA ASP A 140 -13.09 -12.40 4.34
C ASP A 140 -13.61 -12.02 2.95
N GLY A 141 -14.85 -12.34 2.63
CA GLY A 141 -15.47 -11.91 1.38
C GLY A 141 -15.63 -10.39 1.27
N CYS A 142 -15.83 -9.68 2.38
CA CYS A 142 -15.79 -8.23 2.40
C CYS A 142 -14.38 -7.71 2.08
N CYS A 143 -13.33 -8.30 2.68
CA CYS A 143 -11.93 -7.93 2.39
C CYS A 143 -11.56 -8.28 0.95
N GLU A 144 -12.01 -9.41 0.42
CA GLU A 144 -11.76 -9.81 -0.95
C GLU A 144 -12.22 -8.73 -1.94
N ILE A 145 -13.48 -8.34 -1.89
CA ILE A 145 -14.04 -7.38 -2.86
C ILE A 145 -13.57 -5.94 -2.64
N ARG A 146 -13.23 -5.57 -1.39
CA ARG A 146 -12.86 -4.18 -1.05
C ARG A 146 -11.37 -3.91 -1.00
N LYS A 147 -10.54 -4.97 -0.95
CA LYS A 147 -9.09 -4.83 -0.80
C LYS A 147 -8.31 -5.70 -1.78
N VAL A 148 -8.56 -7.02 -1.78
CA VAL A 148 -7.73 -7.97 -2.53
C VAL A 148 -7.86 -7.74 -4.02
N LEU A 149 -9.09 -7.71 -4.54
CA LEU A 149 -9.34 -7.52 -5.98
C LEU A 149 -8.86 -6.15 -6.47
N PRO A 150 -9.18 -5.00 -5.83
CA PRO A 150 -8.69 -3.70 -6.26
C PRO A 150 -7.16 -3.60 -6.22
N LEU A 151 -6.53 -4.16 -5.17
CA LEU A 151 -5.07 -4.17 -5.06
C LEU A 151 -4.41 -5.01 -6.16
N LYS A 152 -4.91 -6.22 -6.39
CA LYS A 152 -4.42 -7.11 -7.45
C LYS A 152 -4.49 -6.45 -8.81
N GLN A 153 -5.60 -5.78 -9.12
CA GLN A 153 -5.78 -5.04 -10.36
C GLN A 153 -4.77 -3.88 -10.48
N ALA A 154 -4.64 -3.06 -9.44
CA ALA A 154 -3.73 -1.92 -9.45
C ALA A 154 -2.26 -2.34 -9.57
N LEU A 155 -1.87 -3.41 -8.87
CA LEU A 155 -0.51 -3.92 -8.89
C LEU A 155 -0.11 -4.60 -10.21
N ALA A 156 -1.04 -4.90 -11.10
CA ALA A 156 -0.72 -5.48 -12.41
C ALA A 156 0.25 -4.60 -13.24
N GLY A 157 0.28 -3.29 -12.98
CA GLY A 157 1.19 -2.33 -13.62
C GLY A 157 2.57 -2.19 -12.98
N PHE A 158 2.83 -2.86 -11.84
CA PHE A 158 4.06 -2.68 -11.06
C PHE A 158 4.86 -3.98 -10.94
N ASP A 159 6.17 -3.85 -10.89
CA ASP A 159 7.11 -4.94 -10.74
C ASP A 159 7.39 -5.27 -9.27
N ALA A 160 7.32 -4.25 -8.40
CA ALA A 160 7.53 -4.39 -6.97
C ALA A 160 6.59 -3.48 -6.16
N GLN A 161 6.39 -3.82 -4.89
CA GLN A 161 5.62 -3.02 -3.95
C GLN A 161 6.37 -2.85 -2.62
N PHE A 162 6.34 -1.62 -2.08
CA PHE A 162 6.78 -1.34 -0.72
C PHE A 162 5.63 -1.48 0.27
N THR A 163 5.88 -2.13 1.40
CA THR A 163 4.90 -2.29 2.49
C THR A 163 5.47 -1.89 3.84
N GLY A 164 4.63 -1.36 4.72
CA GLY A 164 5.01 -0.95 6.07
C GLY A 164 4.98 -2.06 7.11
N ARG A 165 5.14 -3.35 6.71
CA ARG A 165 5.12 -4.48 7.64
C ARG A 165 6.39 -4.54 8.50
N LYS A 166 6.24 -4.98 9.75
CA LYS A 166 7.33 -5.12 10.73
C LYS A 166 7.23 -6.48 11.40
N ALA A 167 8.38 -7.05 11.77
CA ALA A 167 8.45 -8.39 12.38
C ALA A 167 7.72 -8.44 13.73
N PHE A 168 7.87 -7.43 14.57
CA PHE A 168 7.29 -7.41 15.92
C PHE A 168 5.77 -7.30 15.99
N GLN A 169 5.10 -6.93 14.89
CA GLN A 169 3.65 -6.67 14.89
C GLN A 169 2.76 -7.92 15.06
N SER A 170 3.31 -9.10 14.88
CA SER A 170 2.64 -10.36 15.19
C SER A 170 3.64 -11.51 15.22
N SER A 171 3.30 -12.59 15.94
CA SER A 171 4.12 -13.82 15.99
C SER A 171 4.30 -14.44 14.60
N THR A 172 3.32 -14.31 13.71
CA THR A 172 3.40 -14.80 12.32
C THR A 172 4.38 -14.03 11.45
N ARG A 173 4.89 -12.89 11.91
CA ARG A 173 5.85 -12.03 11.21
C ARG A 173 7.25 -12.04 11.81
N SER A 174 7.51 -12.84 12.86
CA SER A 174 8.80 -12.87 13.56
C SER A 174 10.00 -13.14 12.64
N ALA A 175 9.79 -13.78 11.49
CA ALA A 175 10.81 -14.05 10.47
C ALA A 175 10.56 -13.26 9.16
N LEU A 176 9.92 -12.09 9.22
CA LEU A 176 9.60 -11.29 8.04
C LEU A 176 10.89 -10.83 7.34
N PRO A 177 11.17 -11.27 6.10
CA PRO A 177 12.33 -10.78 5.35
C PRO A 177 12.09 -9.38 4.80
N ARG A 178 13.17 -8.67 4.48
CA ARG A 178 13.08 -7.38 3.77
C ARG A 178 12.56 -7.53 2.35
N PHE A 179 12.87 -8.66 1.70
CA PHE A 179 12.42 -8.97 0.34
C PHE A 179 11.77 -10.35 0.31
N GLU A 180 10.59 -10.43 -0.26
CA GLU A 180 9.84 -11.68 -0.51
C GLU A 180 9.12 -11.59 -1.87
N VAL A 181 8.73 -12.71 -2.44
CA VAL A 181 7.96 -12.75 -3.68
C VAL A 181 6.53 -13.21 -3.37
N GLU A 182 5.57 -12.54 -3.94
CA GLU A 182 4.14 -12.88 -3.86
C GLU A 182 3.53 -12.71 -5.24
N ASP A 183 2.94 -13.75 -5.78
CA ASP A 183 2.34 -13.77 -7.14
C ASP A 183 3.31 -13.27 -8.23
N GLY A 184 4.58 -13.68 -8.17
CA GLY A 184 5.61 -13.29 -9.14
C GLY A 184 6.07 -11.82 -9.07
N ARG A 185 5.64 -11.09 -8.06
CA ARG A 185 6.01 -9.70 -7.79
C ARG A 185 6.84 -9.59 -6.52
N LEU A 186 7.83 -8.71 -6.54
CA LEU A 186 8.65 -8.46 -5.37
C LEU A 186 7.87 -7.62 -4.35
N LYS A 187 7.88 -8.05 -3.11
CA LYS A 187 7.38 -7.30 -1.96
C LYS A 187 8.55 -6.89 -1.08
N VAL A 188 8.71 -5.59 -0.90
CA VAL A 188 9.78 -5.00 -0.10
C VAL A 188 9.21 -4.50 1.23
N ASN A 189 9.81 -4.94 2.33
CA ASN A 189 9.44 -4.59 3.69
C ASN A 189 10.59 -3.79 4.34
N PRO A 190 10.77 -2.50 4.06
CA PRO A 190 11.94 -1.75 4.51
C PRO A 190 12.04 -1.64 6.03
N LEU A 191 10.91 -1.72 6.71
CA LEU A 191 10.80 -1.59 8.16
C LEU A 191 10.76 -2.96 8.88
N ALA A 192 11.06 -4.06 8.18
CA ALA A 192 10.91 -5.42 8.72
C ALA A 192 11.63 -5.62 10.07
N ASP A 193 12.83 -5.08 10.22
CA ASP A 193 13.70 -5.21 11.39
C ASP A 193 13.69 -3.98 12.33
N TRP A 194 12.79 -3.01 12.10
CA TRP A 194 12.67 -1.87 13.00
C TRP A 194 11.93 -2.24 14.27
N SER A 195 12.50 -1.87 15.42
CA SER A 195 11.80 -1.99 16.71
C SER A 195 10.79 -0.87 16.92
N LYS A 196 9.89 -1.03 17.90
CA LYS A 196 8.91 0.00 18.23
C LYS A 196 9.60 1.31 18.67
N GLU A 197 10.68 1.20 19.45
CA GLU A 197 11.45 2.35 19.95
C GLU A 197 12.08 3.13 18.78
N ARG A 198 12.61 2.43 17.76
CA ARG A 198 13.15 3.06 16.56
C ARG A 198 12.09 3.80 15.76
N LEU A 199 10.90 3.20 15.64
CA LEU A 199 9.77 3.85 14.94
C LEU A 199 9.34 5.12 15.67
N ASP A 200 9.19 5.06 16.99
CA ASP A 200 8.77 6.21 17.81
C ASP A 200 9.82 7.33 17.75
N ALA A 201 11.10 6.99 17.88
CA ALA A 201 12.19 7.95 17.74
C ALA A 201 12.15 8.63 16.36
N TYR A 202 11.99 7.85 15.28
CA TYR A 202 11.95 8.39 13.93
C TYR A 202 10.75 9.35 13.70
N MET A 203 9.57 9.02 14.25
CA MET A 203 8.40 9.90 14.20
C MET A 203 8.69 11.27 14.84
N VAL A 204 9.33 11.25 16.03
CA VAL A 204 9.67 12.48 16.76
C VAL A 204 10.76 13.28 16.04
N GLU A 205 11.85 12.64 15.64
CA GLU A 205 13.00 13.28 14.97
C GLU A 205 12.62 13.99 13.67
N ASN A 206 11.63 13.42 12.93
CA ASN A 206 11.18 13.96 11.65
C ASN A 206 9.88 14.75 11.77
N ASN A 207 9.38 15.05 12.97
CA ASN A 207 8.14 15.79 13.22
C ASN A 207 6.94 15.21 12.43
N LEU A 208 6.84 13.88 12.34
CA LEU A 208 5.76 13.22 11.64
C LEU A 208 4.51 13.22 12.51
N PRO A 209 3.33 13.54 11.94
CA PRO A 209 2.09 13.56 12.70
C PRO A 209 1.69 12.12 13.07
N ALA A 210 1.26 11.94 14.31
CA ALA A 210 0.64 10.69 14.73
C ALA A 210 -0.79 10.61 14.19
N HIS A 211 -1.24 9.37 13.88
CA HIS A 211 -2.65 9.17 13.51
C HIS A 211 -3.56 9.48 14.71
N PRO A 212 -4.61 10.32 14.56
CA PRO A 212 -5.43 10.80 15.69
C PRO A 212 -6.04 9.70 16.55
N LEU A 213 -6.35 8.55 15.97
CA LEU A 213 -6.94 7.42 16.70
C LEU A 213 -5.95 6.71 17.64
N VAL A 214 -4.63 6.93 17.51
CA VAL A 214 -3.63 6.28 18.39
C VAL A 214 -3.83 6.72 19.83
N GLU A 215 -3.98 8.02 20.08
CA GLU A 215 -4.23 8.57 21.40
C GLU A 215 -5.59 8.13 21.98
N LEU A 216 -6.52 7.74 21.12
CA LEU A 216 -7.83 7.22 21.50
C LEU A 216 -7.83 5.70 21.79
N GLY A 217 -6.65 5.05 21.78
CA GLY A 217 -6.47 3.64 22.10
C GLY A 217 -6.60 2.67 20.93
N TYR A 218 -6.35 3.14 19.71
CA TYR A 218 -6.30 2.30 18.49
C TYR A 218 -4.87 2.16 17.96
N PRO A 219 -4.05 1.26 18.50
CA PRO A 219 -2.65 1.11 18.08
C PRO A 219 -2.50 0.46 16.69
N SER A 220 -3.54 -0.21 16.19
CA SER A 220 -3.58 -0.80 14.84
C SER A 220 -4.89 -0.45 14.17
N ILE A 221 -4.84 0.31 13.08
CA ILE A 221 -6.01 0.92 12.44
C ILE A 221 -6.27 0.27 11.08
N GLY A 222 -7.55 0.01 10.80
CA GLY A 222 -8.05 -0.47 9.52
C GLY A 222 -9.45 0.04 9.26
N CYS A 223 -10.34 -0.79 8.67
CA CYS A 223 -11.74 -0.43 8.52
C CYS A 223 -12.39 -0.24 9.89
N SER A 224 -13.20 0.80 10.03
CA SER A 224 -13.91 1.14 11.26
C SER A 224 -14.70 -0.04 11.89
N PRO A 225 -15.51 -0.81 11.13
CA PRO A 225 -16.25 -1.93 11.72
C PRO A 225 -15.38 -3.12 12.15
N CYS A 226 -14.11 -3.19 11.68
CA CYS A 226 -13.20 -4.29 11.98
C CYS A 226 -12.03 -3.85 12.89
N THR A 227 -12.18 -2.72 13.60
CA THR A 227 -11.11 -2.17 14.46
C THR A 227 -11.70 -1.73 15.78
N SER A 228 -11.18 -2.27 16.88
CA SER A 228 -11.56 -1.95 18.25
C SER A 228 -10.39 -1.38 19.02
N LYS A 229 -10.68 -0.69 20.12
CA LYS A 229 -9.66 -0.23 21.09
C LYS A 229 -8.96 -1.42 21.73
N VAL A 230 -7.70 -1.19 22.09
CA VAL A 230 -6.84 -2.18 22.75
C VAL A 230 -6.43 -1.62 24.10
N ALA A 231 -6.49 -2.44 25.16
CA ALA A 231 -6.06 -2.03 26.48
C ALA A 231 -4.52 -1.89 26.54
N PRO A 232 -3.99 -1.02 27.42
CA PRO A 232 -2.56 -0.91 27.63
C PRO A 232 -1.93 -2.26 28.01
N GLY A 233 -0.87 -2.66 27.27
CA GLY A 233 -0.14 -3.91 27.52
C GLY A 233 -0.67 -5.12 26.74
N GLU A 234 -1.78 -5.02 26.02
CA GLU A 234 -2.25 -6.04 25.09
C GLU A 234 -1.52 -5.97 23.74
N ASP A 235 -1.58 -7.06 22.96
CA ASP A 235 -1.06 -7.05 21.59
C ASP A 235 -1.72 -5.91 20.78
N PRO A 236 -0.96 -5.02 20.16
CA PRO A 236 -1.51 -3.90 19.38
C PRO A 236 -2.51 -4.31 18.29
N ARG A 237 -2.48 -5.57 17.85
CA ARG A 237 -3.39 -6.09 16.83
C ARG A 237 -4.60 -6.85 17.41
N SER A 238 -4.69 -7.07 18.72
CA SER A 238 -5.84 -7.74 19.37
C SER A 238 -7.18 -7.03 19.11
N GLY A 239 -7.15 -5.75 18.76
CA GLY A 239 -8.32 -5.00 18.34
C GLY A 239 -8.78 -5.22 16.90
N ARG A 240 -8.02 -6.04 16.08
CA ARG A 240 -8.36 -6.29 14.68
C ARG A 240 -9.18 -7.56 14.57
N TRP A 241 -10.33 -7.46 13.87
CA TRP A 241 -11.27 -8.57 13.68
C TRP A 241 -11.74 -9.22 14.99
N LYS A 242 -11.81 -8.44 16.07
CA LYS A 242 -12.26 -8.94 17.36
C LYS A 242 -13.67 -9.54 17.27
N GLY A 243 -13.82 -10.80 17.68
CA GLY A 243 -15.07 -11.55 17.59
C GLY A 243 -15.23 -12.42 16.34
N TRP A 244 -14.14 -12.59 15.54
CA TRP A 244 -14.10 -13.42 14.35
C TRP A 244 -13.05 -14.55 14.46
N ASP A 245 -12.71 -14.96 15.68
CA ASP A 245 -11.79 -16.10 15.98
C ASP A 245 -12.51 -17.44 15.92
#